data_aa905b6896d66bfc13ecc7c61094b894
#
_entry.id   aa905b6896d66bfc13ecc7c61094b894
#
_cell.length_a   1.000
_cell.length_b   1.000
_cell.length_c   1.000
_cell.angle_alpha   90.00
_cell.angle_beta   90.00
_cell.angle_gamma   90.00
#
_symmetry.space_group_name_H-M   'P 1'
#
loop_
_entity.id
_entity.type
_entity.pdbx_description
1 polymer ?
#
loop_
_entity_poly.entity_id
_entity_poly.type
_entity_poly.pdbx_seq_one_letter_code
_entity_poly.pdbx_strand_id
1 'polypeptide(L)'
;IHCAAAVQNILAVEYHSADIPWWNDLAIGIDNPLIKDGFATVPDKPGLGIDELNEELIAEHIHKKYPGQWESTEQWDNEWANDREWS
;
A
#
# COMPACT_ATOMS: atom_id res chain seq x y z
N ILE A 1 2.92 -8.18 -4.37
CA ILE A 1 3.72 -8.74 -5.47
C ILE A 1 4.78 -9.73 -4.98
N HIS A 2 5.45 -9.52 -3.85
CA HIS A 2 6.37 -10.50 -3.26
C HIS A 2 5.70 -11.82 -2.91
N CYS A 3 4.52 -11.77 -2.29
CA CYS A 3 3.73 -12.96 -2.00
C CYS A 3 3.33 -13.69 -3.28
N ALA A 4 2.84 -12.96 -4.27
CA ALA A 4 2.46 -13.53 -5.57
C ALA A 4 3.64 -14.20 -6.28
N ALA A 5 4.84 -13.63 -6.17
CA ALA A 5 6.04 -14.23 -6.74
C ALA A 5 6.49 -15.52 -6.02
N ALA A 6 6.11 -15.69 -4.76
CA ALA A 6 6.52 -16.84 -3.94
C ALA A 6 5.57 -18.04 -4.05
N VAL A 7 4.35 -17.87 -4.55
CA VAL A 7 3.36 -18.95 -4.64
C VAL A 7 3.12 -19.40 -6.08
N GLN A 8 2.89 -20.71 -6.25
CA GLN A 8 2.78 -21.32 -7.59
C GLN A 8 1.38 -21.26 -8.20
N ASN A 9 0.36 -21.02 -7.39
CA ASN A 9 -1.04 -21.08 -7.79
C ASN A 9 -1.71 -19.70 -7.94
N ILE A 10 -0.92 -18.67 -8.20
CA ILE A 10 -1.38 -17.32 -8.54
C ILE A 10 -1.67 -17.25 -10.05
N LEU A 11 -2.85 -16.74 -10.39
CA LEU A 11 -3.22 -16.42 -11.78
C LEU A 11 -2.98 -14.96 -12.10
N ALA A 12 -3.36 -14.08 -11.20
CA ALA A 12 -3.21 -12.64 -11.34
C ALA A 12 -3.25 -11.95 -9.98
N VAL A 13 -2.71 -10.74 -9.91
CA VAL A 13 -2.82 -9.86 -8.74
C VAL A 13 -3.78 -8.74 -9.10
N GLU A 14 -4.78 -8.54 -8.24
CA GLU A 14 -5.70 -7.43 -8.38
C GLU A 14 -5.01 -6.12 -7.94
N TYR A 15 -5.15 -5.08 -8.73
CA TYR A 15 -4.58 -3.77 -8.45
C TYR A 15 -5.64 -2.69 -8.64
N HIS A 16 -6.15 -2.17 -7.54
CA HIS A 16 -7.11 -1.08 -7.52
C HIS A 16 -6.43 0.27 -7.66
N SER A 17 -7.22 1.27 -8.08
CA SER A 17 -6.81 2.67 -8.10
C SER A 17 -5.60 2.98 -9.01
N ALA A 18 -5.41 2.19 -10.05
CA ALA A 18 -4.40 2.44 -11.08
C ALA A 18 -4.62 3.78 -11.82
N ASP A 19 -5.82 4.31 -11.74
CA ASP A 19 -6.26 5.59 -12.31
C ASP A 19 -6.00 6.80 -11.40
N ILE A 20 -5.53 6.58 -10.17
CA ILE A 20 -5.15 7.66 -9.26
C ILE A 20 -3.71 8.07 -9.53
N PRO A 21 -3.45 9.27 -10.08
CA PRO A 21 -2.13 9.63 -10.60
C PRO A 21 -1.02 9.63 -9.57
N TRP A 22 -1.31 10.07 -8.34
CA TRP A 22 -0.32 10.23 -7.29
C TRP A 22 0.02 8.93 -6.53
N TRP A 23 -0.73 7.84 -6.76
CA TRP A 23 -0.47 6.57 -6.05
C TRP A 23 0.89 5.97 -6.39
N ASN A 24 1.35 6.13 -7.62
CA ASN A 24 2.67 5.65 -8.02
C ASN A 24 3.83 6.40 -7.35
N ASP A 25 3.56 7.59 -6.82
CA ASP A 25 4.55 8.44 -6.19
C ASP A 25 4.61 8.27 -4.66
N LEU A 26 3.74 7.40 -4.08
CA LEU A 26 3.71 7.15 -2.63
C LEU A 26 4.94 6.40 -2.12
N ALA A 27 5.48 5.47 -2.91
CA ALA A 27 6.64 4.68 -2.56
C ALA A 27 7.80 5.05 -3.48
N ILE A 28 8.94 5.39 -2.90
CA ILE A 28 10.15 5.80 -3.59
C ILE A 28 11.09 4.61 -3.70
N GLY A 29 11.77 4.49 -4.83
CA GLY A 29 12.78 3.44 -5.07
C GLY A 29 12.26 2.17 -5.74
N ILE A 30 11.00 2.15 -6.15
CA ILE A 30 10.42 1.11 -6.99
C ILE A 30 10.08 1.66 -8.39
N ASP A 31 9.66 0.78 -9.28
CA ASP A 31 9.20 1.19 -10.61
C ASP A 31 8.05 2.19 -10.54
N ASN A 32 8.13 3.23 -11.35
CA ASN A 32 7.09 4.24 -11.48
C ASN A 32 6.79 4.50 -12.98
N PRO A 33 5.60 4.14 -13.48
CA PRO A 33 4.51 3.50 -12.74
C PRO A 33 4.85 2.04 -12.33
N LEU A 34 4.21 1.57 -11.26
CA LEU A 34 4.40 0.21 -10.75
C LEU A 34 4.00 -0.86 -11.78
N ILE A 35 2.91 -0.60 -12.50
CA ILE A 35 2.40 -1.51 -13.54
C ILE A 35 2.81 -1.00 -14.92
N LYS A 36 3.54 -1.84 -15.66
CA LYS A 36 3.95 -1.58 -17.04
C LYS A 36 3.52 -2.75 -17.90
N ASP A 37 2.80 -2.46 -18.97
CA ASP A 37 2.33 -3.48 -19.93
C ASP A 37 1.56 -4.65 -19.27
N GLY A 38 0.83 -4.38 -18.19
CA GLY A 38 0.10 -5.38 -17.42
C GLY A 38 0.93 -6.16 -16.39
N PHE A 39 2.18 -5.78 -16.17
CA PHE A 39 3.09 -6.47 -15.25
C PHE A 39 3.68 -5.53 -14.21
N ALA A 40 3.94 -6.08 -13.02
CA ALA A 40 4.76 -5.46 -11.98
C ALA A 40 6.06 -6.26 -11.83
N THR A 41 7.20 -5.57 -11.82
CA THR A 41 8.48 -6.19 -11.51
C THR A 41 8.61 -6.36 -10.00
N VAL A 42 8.97 -7.56 -9.57
CA VAL A 42 9.27 -7.81 -8.14
C VAL A 42 10.62 -7.16 -7.80
N PRO A 43 10.66 -6.22 -6.84
CA PRO A 43 11.93 -5.60 -6.46
C PRO A 43 12.93 -6.62 -5.90
N ASP A 44 14.19 -6.48 -6.25
CA ASP A 44 15.30 -7.32 -5.78
C ASP A 44 16.15 -6.60 -4.71
N LYS A 45 15.56 -5.68 -3.98
CA LYS A 45 16.16 -4.99 -2.84
C LYS A 45 15.70 -5.62 -1.52
N PRO A 46 16.45 -5.43 -0.42
CA PRO A 46 16.03 -5.87 0.91
C PRO A 46 14.63 -5.36 1.31
N GLY A 47 13.93 -6.15 2.12
CA GLY A 47 12.58 -5.83 2.59
C GLY A 47 11.56 -5.81 1.46
N LEU A 48 10.68 -4.82 1.45
CA LEU A 48 9.67 -4.62 0.40
C LEU A 48 10.26 -4.10 -0.91
N GLY A 49 11.52 -3.67 -0.91
CA GLY A 49 12.18 -3.12 -2.07
C GLY A 49 11.89 -1.64 -2.32
N ILE A 50 11.26 -0.96 -1.37
CA ILE A 50 11.09 0.49 -1.38
C ILE A 50 12.20 1.14 -0.54
N ASP A 51 12.64 2.33 -0.92
CA ASP A 51 13.65 3.06 -0.18
C ASP A 51 13.02 3.91 0.93
N GLU A 52 11.92 4.59 0.62
CA GLU A 52 11.18 5.42 1.58
C GLU A 52 9.71 5.61 1.15
N LEU A 53 8.91 6.14 2.06
CA LEU A 53 7.56 6.62 1.75
C LEU A 53 7.61 8.14 1.49
N ASN A 54 6.84 8.60 0.52
CA ASN A 54 6.67 10.02 0.26
C ASN A 54 5.71 10.64 1.29
N GLU A 55 6.25 10.99 2.44
CA GLU A 55 5.45 11.49 3.57
C GLU A 55 4.77 12.83 3.29
N GLU A 56 5.36 13.68 2.44
CA GLU A 56 4.75 14.94 2.03
C GLU A 56 3.47 14.67 1.23
N LEU A 57 3.53 13.75 0.29
CA LEU A 57 2.38 13.36 -0.52
C LEU A 57 1.30 12.65 0.31
N ILE A 58 1.71 11.82 1.27
CA ILE A 58 0.79 11.18 2.22
C ILE A 58 0.05 12.26 3.03
N ALA A 59 0.78 13.23 3.58
CA ALA A 59 0.19 14.32 4.37
C ALA A 59 -0.78 15.19 3.56
N GLU A 60 -0.48 15.42 2.28
CA GLU A 60 -1.35 16.18 1.36
C GLU A 60 -2.68 15.47 1.11
N HIS A 61 -2.65 14.14 1.02
CA HIS A 61 -3.81 13.33 0.66
C HIS A 61 -4.52 12.65 1.83
N ILE A 62 -4.02 12.81 3.06
CA ILE A 62 -4.67 12.25 4.23
C ILE A 62 -6.08 12.80 4.41
N HIS A 63 -7.01 11.95 4.79
CA HIS A 63 -8.39 12.36 4.99
C HIS A 63 -8.51 13.32 6.19
N LYS A 64 -9.13 14.48 5.97
CA LYS A 64 -9.21 15.59 6.94
C LYS A 64 -9.88 15.25 8.29
N LYS A 65 -10.59 14.14 8.35
CA LYS A 65 -11.19 13.63 9.61
C LYS A 65 -10.16 13.02 10.55
N TYR A 66 -8.99 12.63 10.06
CA TYR A 66 -8.01 11.88 10.84
C TYR A 66 -6.94 12.82 11.40
N PRO A 67 -6.45 12.55 12.61
CA PRO A 67 -5.53 13.45 13.32
C PRO A 67 -4.14 13.50 12.73
N GLY A 68 -3.72 12.44 12.00
CA GLY A 68 -2.40 12.37 11.42
C GLY A 68 -2.18 11.06 10.66
N GLN A 69 -1.08 10.98 9.92
CA GLN A 69 -0.82 9.83 9.06
C GLN A 69 -0.41 8.55 9.83
N TRP A 70 0.11 8.70 11.03
CA TRP A 70 0.58 7.58 11.86
C TRP A 70 -0.13 7.51 13.21
N GLU A 71 -1.15 8.31 13.41
CA GLU A 71 -1.90 8.32 14.64
C GLU A 71 -3.05 7.31 14.63
N SER A 72 -3.36 6.78 15.80
CA SER A 72 -4.49 5.89 15.99
C SER A 72 -5.80 6.57 15.62
N THR A 73 -6.66 5.88 14.90
CA THR A 73 -8.00 6.34 14.60
C THR A 73 -8.98 5.67 15.55
N GLU A 74 -9.72 6.45 16.30
CA GLU A 74 -10.77 5.96 17.21
C GLU A 74 -11.81 5.11 16.45
N GLN A 75 -12.04 5.40 15.17
CA GLN A 75 -12.97 4.66 14.35
C GLN A 75 -12.59 3.19 14.24
N TRP A 76 -11.32 2.88 13.99
CA TRP A 76 -10.85 1.50 13.92
C TRP A 76 -11.00 0.79 15.27
N ASP A 77 -10.62 1.45 16.34
CA ASP A 77 -10.70 0.88 17.68
C ASP A 77 -12.15 0.67 18.11
N ASN A 78 -13.06 1.57 17.76
CA ASN A 78 -14.48 1.48 18.09
C ASN A 78 -15.27 0.49 17.24
N GLU A 79 -14.99 0.43 15.94
CA GLU A 79 -15.72 -0.43 15.01
C GLU A 79 -15.26 -1.88 15.07
N TRP A 80 -13.98 -2.11 15.32
CA TRP A 80 -13.37 -3.44 15.20
C TRP A 80 -12.92 -4.05 16.52
N ALA A 81 -12.89 -3.29 17.60
CA ALA A 81 -12.52 -3.80 18.91
C ALA A 81 -13.50 -4.88 19.43
N ASN A 82 -14.76 -4.80 19.02
CA ASN A 82 -15.80 -5.75 19.40
C ASN A 82 -15.75 -7.09 18.64
N ASP A 83 -15.03 -7.14 17.52
CA ASP A 83 -14.90 -8.35 16.70
C ASP A 83 -13.72 -9.24 17.13
N ARG A 84 -13.08 -8.93 18.22
CA ARG A 84 -11.94 -9.70 18.74
C ARG A 84 -12.32 -10.92 19.59
N GLU A 85 -13.57 -11.26 19.69
CA GLU A 85 -14.02 -12.43 20.47
C GLU A 85 -13.51 -13.76 19.93
N TRP A 86 -12.94 -13.76 18.73
CA TRP A 86 -12.43 -14.96 18.07
C TRP A 86 -10.92 -14.92 17.78
N SER A 87 -10.24 -13.95 18.30
CA SER A 87 -8.79 -13.82 18.14
C SER A 87 -8.00 -14.50 19.27
#